data_2e69a3b4327e7e1400d186f9e6eee126
#
_entry.id   2e69a3b4327e7e1400d186f9e6eee126
#
_cell.length_a   1.000
_cell.length_b   1.000
_cell.length_c   1.000
_cell.angle_alpha   90.00
_cell.angle_beta   90.00
_cell.angle_gamma   90.00
#
_symmetry.space_group_name_H-M   'P 1'
#
loop_
_entity.id
_entity.type
_entity.pdbx_description
1 polymer ?
#
loop_
_entity_poly.entity_id
_entity_poly.type
_entity_poly.pdbx_seq_one_letter_code
_entity_poly.pdbx_strand_id
1 'polypeptide(L)'
;MTTLPRSCVPCEKIEEDGYDWYDRHRRKLEEVKTKQADIVFIGDSITHFWNNEDGAGNGLDVWNEFYGKRSVLNLGYGFDRTQNMLWRIQNGEMENQSPKMIVINAGTNQFSITQKYDGDSSEIAFEGVKLLIEEMRKLCPAAQIVVMAVFPRLPEETTQKRIDGLNALLKVYVEEQQKAGDDILFLDITKQMRHPDGSFNPDLYIDQRCHPNSAGYRIWAEALEAEIRKIMP
;
A
#
# COMPACT_ATOMS: atom_id res chain seq x y z
N MET A 1 -1.73 19.98 -24.67
CA MET A 1 -1.50 18.63 -24.14
C MET A 1 -1.37 18.79 -22.62
N THR A 2 -2.28 18.26 -21.85
CA THR A 2 -2.16 18.20 -20.39
C THR A 2 -1.04 17.21 -20.07
N THR A 3 0.02 17.66 -19.43
CA THR A 3 1.09 16.79 -18.94
C THR A 3 0.51 15.90 -17.84
N LEU A 4 0.78 14.59 -17.90
CA LEU A 4 0.40 13.68 -16.83
C LEU A 4 1.02 14.12 -15.48
N PRO A 5 0.30 13.98 -14.38
CA PRO A 5 0.87 14.17 -13.04
C PRO A 5 2.11 13.29 -12.86
N ARG A 6 3.13 13.78 -12.17
CA ARG A 6 4.37 13.01 -11.95
C ARG A 6 4.12 11.68 -11.20
N SER A 7 3.12 11.63 -10.35
CA SER A 7 2.67 10.42 -9.65
C SER A 7 2.20 9.30 -10.59
N CYS A 8 1.84 9.65 -11.84
CA CYS A 8 1.38 8.75 -12.90
C CYS A 8 2.47 8.39 -13.93
N VAL A 9 3.69 8.90 -13.78
CA VAL A 9 4.80 8.65 -14.72
C VAL A 9 5.70 7.57 -14.13
N PRO A 10 5.63 6.30 -14.60
CA PRO A 10 6.41 5.20 -14.03
C PRO A 10 7.91 5.50 -14.05
N CYS A 11 8.59 5.26 -12.96
CA CYS A 11 10.04 5.38 -12.88
C CYS A 11 10.61 4.42 -11.84
N GLU A 12 11.89 4.10 -11.99
CA GLU A 12 12.66 3.34 -11.04
C GLU A 12 12.80 4.09 -9.70
N LYS A 13 13.53 3.50 -8.76
CA LYS A 13 13.84 4.06 -7.45
C LYS A 13 14.18 5.56 -7.49
N ILE A 14 13.51 6.35 -6.66
CA ILE A 14 13.79 7.79 -6.49
C ILE A 14 14.68 8.01 -5.26
N GLU A 15 14.31 7.41 -4.14
CA GLU A 15 14.94 7.64 -2.84
C GLU A 15 15.87 6.49 -2.46
N GLU A 16 16.93 6.80 -1.71
CA GLU A 16 17.75 5.79 -1.07
C GLU A 16 17.08 5.28 0.22
N ASP A 17 17.23 3.99 0.49
CA ASP A 17 16.75 3.35 1.72
C ASP A 17 17.79 2.32 2.22
N GLY A 18 17.58 1.78 3.40
CA GLY A 18 18.48 0.85 4.07
C GLY A 18 18.58 -0.56 3.45
N TYR A 19 18.03 -0.78 2.26
CA TYR A 19 18.07 -2.03 1.52
C TYR A 19 18.36 -1.82 0.03
N ASP A 20 18.76 -2.87 -0.69
CA ASP A 20 18.94 -2.82 -2.14
C ASP A 20 17.60 -3.03 -2.85
N TRP A 21 17.02 -1.94 -3.35
CA TRP A 21 15.73 -1.92 -4.06
C TRP A 21 15.77 -2.78 -5.35
N TYR A 22 16.87 -2.72 -6.10
CA TYR A 22 17.02 -3.51 -7.34
C TYR A 22 17.20 -5.00 -7.05
N ASP A 23 17.92 -5.34 -5.98
CA ASP A 23 18.01 -6.73 -5.54
C ASP A 23 16.67 -7.27 -5.10
N ARG A 24 15.90 -6.50 -4.32
CA ARG A 24 14.53 -6.88 -3.96
C ARG A 24 13.66 -7.10 -5.19
N HIS A 25 13.72 -6.21 -6.19
CA HIS A 25 12.99 -6.36 -7.45
C HIS A 25 13.37 -7.67 -8.17
N ARG A 26 14.66 -7.97 -8.33
CA ARG A 26 15.13 -9.25 -8.91
C ARG A 26 14.58 -10.47 -8.16
N ARG A 27 14.63 -10.45 -6.81
CA ARG A 27 14.10 -11.55 -5.99
C ARG A 27 12.59 -11.71 -6.16
N LYS A 28 11.83 -10.61 -6.24
CA LYS A 28 10.39 -10.67 -6.49
C LYS A 28 10.06 -11.19 -7.88
N LEU A 29 10.82 -10.83 -8.90
CA LEU A 29 10.67 -11.43 -10.24
C LEU A 29 10.90 -12.95 -10.22
N GLU A 30 11.83 -13.47 -9.45
CA GLU A 30 12.01 -14.93 -9.30
C GLU A 30 10.87 -15.55 -8.47
N GLU A 31 10.40 -14.88 -7.43
CA GLU A 31 9.28 -15.35 -6.60
C GLU A 31 7.99 -15.51 -7.43
N VAL A 32 7.63 -14.51 -8.24
CA VAL A 32 6.40 -14.54 -9.05
C VAL A 32 6.42 -15.60 -10.16
N LYS A 33 7.59 -16.06 -10.61
CA LYS A 33 7.71 -17.16 -11.57
C LYS A 33 7.28 -18.52 -11.00
N THR A 34 7.46 -18.69 -9.70
CA THR A 34 7.29 -19.99 -9.03
C THR A 34 6.12 -20.04 -8.06
N LYS A 35 5.59 -18.88 -7.68
CA LYS A 35 4.52 -18.73 -6.69
C LYS A 35 3.26 -18.16 -7.32
N GLN A 36 2.13 -18.82 -7.11
CA GLN A 36 0.80 -18.27 -7.35
C GLN A 36 0.24 -17.80 -6.01
N ALA A 37 0.02 -16.48 -5.87
CA ALA A 37 -0.50 -15.92 -4.65
C ALA A 37 -2.03 -15.82 -4.66
N ASP A 38 -2.67 -16.20 -3.55
CA ASP A 38 -4.09 -15.91 -3.32
C ASP A 38 -4.30 -14.44 -2.93
N ILE A 39 -3.32 -13.84 -2.24
CA ILE A 39 -3.36 -12.45 -1.80
C ILE A 39 -2.06 -11.76 -2.23
N VAL A 40 -2.17 -10.59 -2.84
CA VAL A 40 -1.04 -9.74 -3.18
C VAL A 40 -1.15 -8.42 -2.44
N PHE A 41 -0.12 -8.06 -1.68
CA PHE A 41 0.02 -6.73 -1.07
C PHE A 41 0.92 -5.87 -1.93
N ILE A 42 0.46 -4.69 -2.30
CA ILE A 42 1.21 -3.67 -3.04
C ILE A 42 1.29 -2.42 -2.19
N GLY A 43 2.50 -1.89 -2.01
CA GLY A 43 2.67 -0.72 -1.17
C GLY A 43 4.11 -0.26 -1.00
N ASP A 44 4.29 0.60 -0.04
CA ASP A 44 5.56 1.20 0.36
C ASP A 44 6.21 0.49 1.56
N SER A 45 7.00 1.23 2.37
CA SER A 45 7.66 0.71 3.57
C SER A 45 6.69 0.12 4.60
N ILE A 46 5.47 0.64 4.70
CA ILE A 46 4.46 0.13 5.63
C ILE A 46 4.06 -1.29 5.25
N THR A 47 3.98 -1.61 3.97
CA THR A 47 3.75 -2.97 3.47
C THR A 47 5.03 -3.81 3.55
N HIS A 48 6.18 -3.25 3.13
CA HIS A 48 7.46 -3.95 3.08
C HIS A 48 7.88 -4.50 4.44
N PHE A 49 7.82 -3.66 5.48
CA PHE A 49 8.36 -4.00 6.80
C PHE A 49 7.46 -4.94 7.61
N TRP A 50 6.33 -5.36 7.08
CA TRP A 50 5.43 -6.24 7.82
C TRP A 50 6.02 -7.64 8.08
N ASN A 51 6.66 -8.25 7.07
CA ASN A 51 7.09 -9.66 7.11
C ASN A 51 8.61 -9.89 7.20
N ASN A 52 9.40 -8.85 7.44
CA ASN A 52 10.85 -8.95 7.71
C ASN A 52 11.71 -9.53 6.58
N GLU A 53 11.32 -9.42 5.32
CA GLU A 53 12.11 -10.01 4.22
C GLU A 53 13.50 -9.39 4.06
N ASP A 54 13.68 -8.12 4.40
CA ASP A 54 14.95 -7.38 4.32
C ASP A 54 15.46 -6.93 5.72
N GLY A 55 15.06 -7.64 6.77
CA GLY A 55 15.57 -7.42 8.12
C GLY A 55 14.85 -6.31 8.93
N ALA A 56 13.83 -5.67 8.38
CA ALA A 56 13.08 -4.59 9.01
C ALA A 56 11.65 -5.02 9.39
N GLY A 57 11.51 -6.20 10.03
CA GLY A 57 10.19 -6.76 10.37
C GLY A 57 9.58 -6.12 11.60
N ASN A 58 8.59 -5.26 11.39
CA ASN A 58 7.92 -4.55 12.47
C ASN A 58 6.69 -5.29 13.01
N GLY A 59 6.17 -6.30 12.29
CA GLY A 59 4.97 -7.04 12.63
C GLY A 59 5.00 -8.50 12.20
N LEU A 60 6.18 -9.13 12.23
CA LEU A 60 6.40 -10.51 11.78
C LEU A 60 5.53 -11.53 12.53
N ASP A 61 5.29 -11.32 13.82
CA ASP A 61 4.40 -12.14 14.65
C ASP A 61 2.97 -12.12 14.11
N VAL A 62 2.46 -10.94 13.82
CA VAL A 62 1.12 -10.73 13.22
C VAL A 62 1.06 -11.29 11.81
N TRP A 63 2.10 -11.04 10.99
CA TRP A 63 2.18 -11.61 9.64
C TRP A 63 2.08 -13.14 9.68
N ASN A 64 2.85 -13.78 10.53
CA ASN A 64 2.85 -15.24 10.66
C ASN A 64 1.51 -15.80 11.15
N GLU A 65 0.87 -15.09 12.09
CA GLU A 65 -0.45 -15.48 12.61
C GLU A 65 -1.52 -15.45 11.53
N PHE A 66 -1.62 -14.36 10.76
CA PHE A 66 -2.70 -14.15 9.79
C PHE A 66 -2.39 -14.70 8.39
N TYR A 67 -1.13 -14.64 7.96
CA TYR A 67 -0.75 -14.94 6.58
C TYR A 67 0.25 -16.09 6.43
N GLY A 68 0.87 -16.58 7.51
CA GLY A 68 1.92 -17.59 7.45
C GLY A 68 1.48 -18.94 6.86
N LYS A 69 0.17 -19.21 6.80
CA LYS A 69 -0.41 -20.43 6.20
C LYS A 69 -1.11 -20.17 4.86
N ARG A 70 -1.06 -18.96 4.34
CA ARG A 70 -1.68 -18.55 3.08
C ARG A 70 -0.63 -18.32 2.00
N SER A 71 -1.03 -18.46 0.75
CA SER A 71 -0.18 -18.06 -0.37
C SER A 71 -0.27 -16.54 -0.55
N VAL A 72 0.70 -15.81 -0.01
CA VAL A 72 0.71 -14.35 0.00
C VAL A 72 1.99 -13.82 -0.62
N LEU A 73 1.87 -12.82 -1.48
CA LEU A 73 2.98 -12.10 -2.07
C LEU A 73 3.05 -10.68 -1.50
N ASN A 74 4.18 -10.33 -0.88
CA ASN A 74 4.43 -8.97 -0.39
C ASN A 74 5.26 -8.18 -1.40
N LEU A 75 4.59 -7.27 -2.13
CA LEU A 75 5.20 -6.32 -3.07
C LEU A 75 5.28 -4.91 -2.46
N GLY A 76 5.55 -4.81 -1.16
CA GLY A 76 5.89 -3.56 -0.49
C GLY A 76 7.37 -3.22 -0.69
N TYR A 77 7.70 -1.93 -0.89
CA TYR A 77 9.07 -1.44 -1.03
C TYR A 77 9.26 -0.14 -0.26
N GLY A 78 10.31 -0.09 0.55
CA GLY A 78 10.67 1.10 1.31
C GLY A 78 10.78 2.33 0.41
N PHE A 79 10.24 3.45 0.87
CA PHE A 79 10.19 4.75 0.18
C PHE A 79 9.46 4.79 -1.16
N ASP A 80 8.89 3.69 -1.66
CA ASP A 80 8.16 3.72 -2.93
C ASP A 80 7.03 4.75 -2.92
N ARG A 81 6.92 5.44 -4.03
CA ARG A 81 5.80 6.28 -4.45
C ARG A 81 4.98 5.53 -5.50
N THR A 82 3.84 6.04 -5.86
CA THR A 82 2.95 5.39 -6.86
C THR A 82 3.66 5.14 -8.19
N GLN A 83 4.49 6.08 -8.67
CA GLN A 83 5.26 5.92 -9.90
C GLN A 83 6.29 4.77 -9.84
N ASN A 84 6.88 4.49 -8.66
CA ASN A 84 7.78 3.36 -8.48
C ASN A 84 7.00 2.04 -8.49
N MET A 85 5.85 1.99 -7.80
CA MET A 85 4.95 0.83 -7.83
C MET A 85 4.46 0.53 -9.25
N LEU A 86 4.03 1.54 -10.00
CA LEU A 86 3.64 1.41 -11.41
C LEU A 86 4.77 0.84 -12.26
N TRP A 87 6.00 1.35 -12.07
CA TRP A 87 7.15 0.84 -12.82
C TRP A 87 7.40 -0.64 -12.53
N ARG A 88 7.40 -1.06 -11.26
CA ARG A 88 7.65 -2.46 -10.88
C ARG A 88 6.60 -3.41 -11.44
N ILE A 89 5.34 -3.02 -11.41
CA ILE A 89 4.23 -3.79 -11.97
C ILE A 89 4.40 -3.95 -13.48
N GLN A 90 4.73 -2.87 -14.18
CA GLN A 90 4.97 -2.89 -15.64
C GLN A 90 6.26 -3.65 -16.00
N ASN A 91 7.16 -3.87 -15.03
CA ASN A 91 8.40 -4.63 -15.19
C ASN A 91 8.33 -6.04 -14.55
N GLY A 92 7.15 -6.64 -14.49
CA GLY A 92 6.97 -8.08 -14.32
C GLY A 92 6.54 -8.55 -12.93
N GLU A 93 6.42 -7.70 -11.91
CA GLU A 93 6.07 -8.16 -10.55
C GLU A 93 4.66 -8.77 -10.42
N MET A 94 3.79 -8.57 -11.41
CA MET A 94 2.48 -9.21 -11.47
C MET A 94 2.38 -10.25 -12.60
N GLU A 95 3.50 -10.60 -13.24
CA GLU A 95 3.48 -11.57 -14.32
C GLU A 95 2.99 -12.95 -13.83
N ASN A 96 2.05 -13.52 -14.58
CA ASN A 96 1.40 -14.81 -14.26
C ASN A 96 0.66 -14.86 -12.92
N GLN A 97 0.36 -13.75 -12.27
CA GLN A 97 -0.42 -13.72 -11.03
C GLN A 97 -1.93 -13.61 -11.32
N SER A 98 -2.73 -14.37 -10.57
CA SER A 98 -4.20 -14.33 -10.61
C SER A 98 -4.76 -14.42 -9.18
N PRO A 99 -4.44 -13.44 -8.32
CA PRO A 99 -4.86 -13.47 -6.92
C PRO A 99 -6.38 -13.32 -6.78
N LYS A 100 -6.92 -13.81 -5.68
CA LYS A 100 -8.31 -13.58 -5.26
C LYS A 100 -8.48 -12.17 -4.66
N MET A 101 -7.41 -11.66 -4.02
CA MET A 101 -7.40 -10.33 -3.40
C MET A 101 -6.10 -9.59 -3.69
N ILE A 102 -6.24 -8.30 -4.00
CA ILE A 102 -5.11 -7.34 -4.07
C ILE A 102 -5.35 -6.27 -3.02
N VAL A 103 -4.38 -6.05 -2.14
CA VAL A 103 -4.42 -5.01 -1.10
C VAL A 103 -3.44 -3.91 -1.48
N ILE A 104 -3.94 -2.70 -1.68
CA ILE A 104 -3.14 -1.54 -2.06
C ILE A 104 -3.04 -0.58 -0.87
N ASN A 105 -1.82 -0.38 -0.34
CA ASN A 105 -1.49 0.65 0.65
C ASN A 105 -0.47 1.59 0.03
N ALA A 106 -0.92 2.70 -0.54
CA ALA A 106 -0.08 3.60 -1.32
C ALA A 106 -0.46 5.07 -1.10
N GLY A 107 0.52 5.96 -1.21
CA GLY A 107 0.29 7.41 -1.21
C GLY A 107 0.99 8.17 -0.09
N THR A 108 1.41 7.53 1.01
CA THR A 108 2.05 8.26 2.13
C THR A 108 3.33 8.98 1.69
N ASN A 109 4.15 8.36 0.84
CA ASN A 109 5.41 8.95 0.38
C ASN A 109 5.23 10.05 -0.67
N GLN A 110 4.05 10.17 -1.29
CA GLN A 110 3.74 11.31 -2.17
C GLN A 110 3.84 12.65 -1.41
N PHE A 111 3.60 12.64 -0.11
CA PHE A 111 3.66 13.83 0.74
C PHE A 111 5.05 14.10 1.35
N SER A 112 6.00 13.17 1.19
CA SER A 112 7.35 13.34 1.73
C SER A 112 8.15 14.33 0.90
N ILE A 113 8.71 15.34 1.57
CA ILE A 113 9.64 16.31 0.99
C ILE A 113 11.05 15.79 1.23
N THR A 114 11.82 15.65 0.16
CA THR A 114 13.21 15.19 0.17
C THR A 114 14.06 16.10 -0.71
N GLN A 115 15.34 15.81 -0.85
CA GLN A 115 16.20 16.53 -1.81
C GLN A 115 15.82 16.25 -3.27
N LYS A 116 15.13 15.14 -3.54
CA LYS A 116 14.74 14.70 -4.88
C LYS A 116 13.25 14.92 -5.19
N TYR A 117 12.44 15.31 -4.19
CA TYR A 117 10.99 15.36 -4.33
C TYR A 117 10.35 16.41 -3.41
N ASP A 118 9.52 17.29 -3.97
CA ASP A 118 8.92 18.42 -3.25
C ASP A 118 7.61 18.09 -2.51
N GLY A 119 7.20 16.82 -2.55
CA GLY A 119 5.87 16.40 -2.08
C GLY A 119 4.75 16.77 -3.06
N ASP A 120 3.66 16.02 -3.01
CA ASP A 120 2.49 16.22 -3.88
C ASP A 120 1.31 16.86 -3.12
N SER A 121 0.34 17.38 -3.88
CA SER A 121 -1.00 17.64 -3.36
C SER A 121 -1.81 16.34 -3.24
N SER A 122 -2.95 16.39 -2.55
CA SER A 122 -3.87 15.24 -2.45
C SER A 122 -4.35 14.78 -3.82
N GLU A 123 -4.62 15.72 -4.73
CA GLU A 123 -5.12 15.44 -6.07
C GLU A 123 -4.06 14.74 -6.92
N ILE A 124 -2.80 15.20 -6.87
CA ILE A 124 -1.69 14.56 -7.61
C ILE A 124 -1.44 13.16 -7.05
N ALA A 125 -1.44 12.99 -5.73
CA ALA A 125 -1.31 11.68 -5.10
C ALA A 125 -2.47 10.75 -5.47
N PHE A 126 -3.70 11.26 -5.50
CA PHE A 126 -4.89 10.54 -5.91
C PHE A 126 -4.78 10.00 -7.34
N GLU A 127 -4.37 10.82 -8.32
CA GLU A 127 -4.22 10.36 -9.70
C GLU A 127 -3.23 9.17 -9.80
N GLY A 128 -2.13 9.20 -9.04
CA GLY A 128 -1.18 8.10 -9.01
C GLY A 128 -1.75 6.81 -8.40
N VAL A 129 -2.47 6.90 -7.28
CA VAL A 129 -3.11 5.72 -6.66
C VAL A 129 -4.24 5.20 -7.52
N LYS A 130 -5.05 6.07 -8.12
CA LYS A 130 -6.10 5.71 -9.07
C LYS A 130 -5.53 4.93 -10.26
N LEU A 131 -4.47 5.43 -10.88
CA LEU A 131 -3.82 4.73 -12.00
C LEU A 131 -3.30 3.35 -11.57
N LEU A 132 -2.74 3.22 -10.35
CA LEU A 132 -2.30 1.95 -9.81
C LEU A 132 -3.47 0.96 -9.66
N ILE A 133 -4.63 1.41 -9.16
CA ILE A 133 -5.85 0.61 -9.07
C ILE A 133 -6.31 0.15 -10.46
N GLU A 134 -6.35 1.07 -11.43
CA GLU A 134 -6.75 0.78 -12.81
C GLU A 134 -5.82 -0.24 -13.48
N GLU A 135 -4.50 -0.13 -13.27
CA GLU A 135 -3.53 -1.11 -13.79
C GLU A 135 -3.73 -2.48 -13.13
N MET A 136 -3.96 -2.54 -11.81
CA MET A 136 -4.26 -3.81 -11.13
C MET A 136 -5.54 -4.45 -11.62
N ARG A 137 -6.60 -3.66 -11.87
CA ARG A 137 -7.86 -4.16 -12.42
C ARG A 137 -7.69 -4.74 -13.82
N LYS A 138 -6.86 -4.11 -14.67
CA LYS A 138 -6.55 -4.62 -16.01
C LYS A 138 -5.80 -5.96 -15.95
N LEU A 139 -4.81 -6.06 -15.07
CA LEU A 139 -3.98 -7.27 -14.93
C LEU A 139 -4.73 -8.42 -14.26
N CYS A 140 -5.56 -8.14 -13.28
CA CYS A 140 -6.28 -9.10 -12.46
C CYS A 140 -7.78 -8.78 -12.39
N PRO A 141 -8.53 -8.96 -13.50
CA PRO A 141 -9.93 -8.52 -13.58
C PRO A 141 -10.88 -9.23 -12.61
N ALA A 142 -10.53 -10.42 -12.12
CA ALA A 142 -11.34 -11.22 -11.20
C ALA A 142 -11.00 -11.00 -9.71
N ALA A 143 -9.93 -10.25 -9.41
CA ALA A 143 -9.53 -10.03 -8.02
C ALA A 143 -10.41 -9.01 -7.33
N GLN A 144 -10.75 -9.24 -6.05
CA GLN A 144 -11.21 -8.15 -5.19
C GLN A 144 -10.04 -7.19 -4.93
N ILE A 145 -10.24 -5.89 -5.16
CA ILE A 145 -9.23 -4.87 -4.83
C ILE A 145 -9.63 -4.19 -3.52
N VAL A 146 -8.74 -4.25 -2.52
CA VAL A 146 -8.88 -3.53 -1.26
C VAL A 146 -7.93 -2.34 -1.26
N VAL A 147 -8.49 -1.14 -1.29
CA VAL A 147 -7.74 0.12 -1.21
C VAL A 147 -7.72 0.56 0.25
N MET A 148 -6.53 0.58 0.85
CA MET A 148 -6.36 1.05 2.23
C MET A 148 -6.39 2.56 2.29
N ALA A 149 -7.08 3.12 3.28
CA ALA A 149 -6.85 4.51 3.66
C ALA A 149 -5.39 4.70 4.08
N VAL A 150 -4.76 5.78 3.65
CA VAL A 150 -3.42 6.15 4.11
C VAL A 150 -3.46 6.43 5.62
N PHE A 151 -2.56 5.78 6.37
CA PHE A 151 -2.55 5.85 7.82
C PHE A 151 -2.10 7.22 8.34
N PRO A 152 -2.53 7.61 9.55
CA PRO A 152 -2.02 8.80 10.22
C PRO A 152 -0.49 8.75 10.38
N ARG A 153 0.18 9.90 10.21
CA ARG A 153 1.63 10.00 10.41
C ARG A 153 2.05 11.39 10.86
N LEU A 154 3.22 11.47 11.49
CA LEU A 154 3.85 12.74 11.84
C LEU A 154 4.78 13.25 10.70
N PRO A 155 4.99 14.56 10.59
CA PRO A 155 4.32 15.60 11.35
C PRO A 155 2.88 15.85 10.86
N GLU A 156 1.90 15.84 11.75
CA GLU A 156 0.48 16.03 11.38
C GLU A 156 0.22 17.40 10.74
N GLU A 157 0.80 18.46 11.28
CA GLU A 157 0.61 19.83 10.81
C GLU A 157 0.83 20.01 9.30
N THR A 158 1.78 19.26 8.73
CA THR A 158 2.17 19.39 7.31
C THR A 158 1.63 18.27 6.42
N THR A 159 1.28 17.14 6.98
CA THR A 159 0.90 15.95 6.19
C THR A 159 -0.56 15.54 6.36
N GLN A 160 -1.16 15.71 7.55
CA GLN A 160 -2.48 15.15 7.84
C GLN A 160 -3.57 15.67 6.91
N LYS A 161 -3.62 16.97 6.67
CA LYS A 161 -4.60 17.56 5.74
C LYS A 161 -4.53 16.96 4.33
N ARG A 162 -3.31 16.65 3.84
CA ARG A 162 -3.11 16.03 2.53
C ARG A 162 -3.51 14.56 2.54
N ILE A 163 -3.23 13.84 3.64
CA ILE A 163 -3.66 12.46 3.84
C ILE A 163 -5.19 12.40 3.85
N ASP A 164 -5.85 13.26 4.63
CA ASP A 164 -7.32 13.31 4.70
C ASP A 164 -7.94 13.64 3.34
N GLY A 165 -7.35 14.57 2.60
CA GLY A 165 -7.75 14.91 1.24
C GLY A 165 -7.63 13.72 0.28
N LEU A 166 -6.52 12.99 0.31
CA LEU A 166 -6.32 11.79 -0.49
C LEU A 166 -7.33 10.69 -0.11
N ASN A 167 -7.50 10.44 1.19
CA ASN A 167 -8.44 9.41 1.67
C ASN A 167 -9.89 9.73 1.28
N ALA A 168 -10.28 11.01 1.32
CA ALA A 168 -11.61 11.44 0.87
C ALA A 168 -11.81 11.20 -0.64
N LEU A 169 -10.82 11.53 -1.48
CA LEU A 169 -10.86 11.31 -2.92
C LEU A 169 -10.91 9.81 -3.26
N LEU A 170 -10.08 9.00 -2.60
CA LEU A 170 -10.07 7.54 -2.79
C LEU A 170 -11.39 6.90 -2.40
N LYS A 171 -11.98 7.33 -1.28
CA LYS A 171 -13.28 6.83 -0.84
C LYS A 171 -14.36 7.09 -1.88
N VAL A 172 -14.47 8.34 -2.37
CA VAL A 172 -15.45 8.70 -3.40
C VAL A 172 -15.25 7.88 -4.67
N TYR A 173 -14.00 7.77 -5.14
CA TYR A 173 -13.67 6.99 -6.33
C TYR A 173 -14.08 5.52 -6.18
N VAL A 174 -13.72 4.88 -5.05
CA VAL A 174 -14.08 3.47 -4.80
C VAL A 174 -15.59 3.29 -4.73
N GLU A 175 -16.33 4.19 -4.06
CA GLU A 175 -17.80 4.14 -4.02
C GLU A 175 -18.44 4.26 -5.42
N GLU A 176 -17.85 5.04 -6.32
CA GLU A 176 -18.29 5.16 -7.70
C GLU A 176 -18.01 3.87 -8.50
N GLN A 177 -16.84 3.26 -8.33
CA GLN A 177 -16.50 1.99 -8.98
C GLN A 177 -17.41 0.85 -8.47
N GLN A 178 -17.71 0.79 -7.18
CA GLN A 178 -18.66 -0.17 -6.62
C GLN A 178 -20.05 -0.03 -7.23
N LYS A 179 -20.54 1.19 -7.39
CA LYS A 179 -21.86 1.46 -8.07
C LYS A 179 -21.83 1.04 -9.53
N ALA A 180 -20.66 1.07 -10.18
CA ALA A 180 -20.47 0.56 -11.54
C ALA A 180 -20.33 -0.98 -11.61
N GLY A 181 -20.34 -1.67 -10.48
CA GLY A 181 -20.30 -3.13 -10.40
C GLY A 181 -18.87 -3.70 -10.24
N ASP A 182 -17.88 -2.88 -9.93
CA ASP A 182 -16.51 -3.33 -9.68
C ASP A 182 -16.39 -3.95 -8.28
N ASP A 183 -15.64 -5.04 -8.16
CA ASP A 183 -15.32 -5.69 -6.89
C ASP A 183 -14.10 -5.00 -6.25
N ILE A 184 -14.37 -3.84 -5.66
CA ILE A 184 -13.40 -2.97 -5.02
C ILE A 184 -13.93 -2.50 -3.65
N LEU A 185 -13.03 -2.34 -2.67
CA LEU A 185 -13.38 -1.91 -1.32
C LEU A 185 -12.42 -0.82 -0.85
N PHE A 186 -12.93 0.23 -0.20
CA PHE A 186 -12.13 1.18 0.58
C PHE A 186 -12.13 0.76 2.05
N LEU A 187 -10.97 0.37 2.59
CA LEU A 187 -10.82 -0.06 3.97
C LEU A 187 -10.14 1.02 4.79
N ASP A 188 -10.92 1.67 5.66
CA ASP A 188 -10.46 2.76 6.51
C ASP A 188 -10.35 2.31 7.97
N ILE A 189 -9.11 2.22 8.45
CA ILE A 189 -8.76 1.94 9.84
C ILE A 189 -8.13 3.14 10.55
N THR A 190 -8.21 4.33 9.95
CA THR A 190 -7.52 5.52 10.48
C THR A 190 -7.97 5.91 11.87
N LYS A 191 -9.22 5.66 12.22
CA LYS A 191 -9.76 5.90 13.58
C LYS A 191 -9.14 4.96 14.61
N GLN A 192 -8.96 3.68 14.26
CA GLN A 192 -8.35 2.68 15.14
C GLN A 192 -6.86 2.93 15.33
N MET A 193 -6.23 3.64 14.40
CA MET A 193 -4.81 4.05 14.47
C MET A 193 -4.58 5.34 15.27
N ARG A 194 -5.60 5.87 15.95
CA ARG A 194 -5.57 7.09 16.77
C ARG A 194 -6.02 6.84 18.20
N HIS A 195 -5.71 7.75 19.11
CA HIS A 195 -6.35 7.79 20.42
C HIS A 195 -7.85 8.08 20.30
N PRO A 196 -8.66 7.77 21.32
CA PRO A 196 -10.11 8.03 21.31
C PRO A 196 -10.50 9.50 21.12
N ASP A 197 -9.63 10.43 21.48
CA ASP A 197 -9.81 11.86 21.28
C ASP A 197 -9.46 12.34 19.86
N GLY A 198 -9.00 11.41 18.99
CA GLY A 198 -8.61 11.66 17.61
C GLY A 198 -7.17 12.11 17.42
N SER A 199 -6.38 12.28 18.50
CA SER A 199 -4.95 12.59 18.38
C SER A 199 -4.14 11.40 17.85
N PHE A 200 -2.95 11.68 17.30
CA PHE A 200 -2.02 10.66 16.84
C PHE A 200 -1.61 9.73 18.01
N ASN A 201 -1.65 8.41 17.78
CA ASN A 201 -1.28 7.43 18.80
C ASN A 201 0.12 6.84 18.50
N PRO A 202 1.19 7.37 19.11
CA PRO A 202 2.56 6.91 18.85
C PRO A 202 2.81 5.47 19.30
N ASP A 203 2.00 4.92 20.22
CA ASP A 203 2.15 3.56 20.77
C ASP A 203 1.87 2.47 19.71
N LEU A 204 1.26 2.83 18.59
CA LEU A 204 1.01 1.92 17.47
C LEU A 204 2.12 1.92 16.41
N TYR A 205 3.18 2.71 16.60
CA TYR A 205 4.25 2.91 15.62
C TYR A 205 5.62 2.64 16.24
N ILE A 206 6.46 1.88 15.54
CA ILE A 206 7.80 1.51 16.04
C ILE A 206 8.75 2.71 16.07
N ASP A 207 8.60 3.61 15.12
CA ASP A 207 9.37 4.86 15.02
C ASP A 207 8.64 6.05 15.66
N GLN A 208 7.50 5.78 16.33
CA GLN A 208 6.60 6.78 16.91
C GLN A 208 6.14 7.85 15.90
N ARG A 209 6.11 7.51 14.63
CA ARG A 209 5.93 8.49 13.55
C ARG A 209 5.11 8.00 12.35
N CYS A 210 5.45 6.85 11.77
CA CYS A 210 4.91 6.42 10.47
C CYS A 210 4.77 4.90 10.32
N HIS A 211 5.76 4.13 10.80
CA HIS A 211 5.79 2.68 10.57
C HIS A 211 5.11 1.94 11.72
N PRO A 212 4.03 1.20 11.45
CA PRO A 212 3.34 0.44 12.50
C PRO A 212 4.27 -0.56 13.20
N ASN A 213 4.03 -0.80 14.48
CA ASN A 213 4.54 -1.95 15.22
C ASN A 213 3.52 -3.10 15.18
N SER A 214 3.79 -4.21 15.90
CA SER A 214 2.87 -5.36 15.95
C SER A 214 1.44 -4.98 16.34
N ALA A 215 1.24 -4.02 17.25
CA ALA A 215 -0.11 -3.58 17.62
C ALA A 215 -0.82 -2.84 16.48
N GLY A 216 -0.12 -1.96 15.78
CA GLY A 216 -0.65 -1.27 14.60
C GLY A 216 -0.94 -2.23 13.44
N TYR A 217 -0.04 -3.18 13.16
CA TYR A 217 -0.28 -4.20 12.15
C TYR A 217 -1.42 -5.15 12.51
N ARG A 218 -1.65 -5.43 13.80
CA ARG A 218 -2.79 -6.25 14.24
C ARG A 218 -4.12 -5.60 13.90
N ILE A 219 -4.26 -4.30 14.12
CA ILE A 219 -5.46 -3.55 13.73
C ILE A 219 -5.72 -3.72 12.22
N TRP A 220 -4.68 -3.60 11.40
CA TRP A 220 -4.81 -3.79 9.95
C TRP A 220 -5.17 -5.24 9.59
N ALA A 221 -4.46 -6.22 10.18
CA ALA A 221 -4.71 -7.63 9.91
C ALA A 221 -6.15 -8.05 10.26
N GLU A 222 -6.65 -7.67 11.43
CA GLU A 222 -8.00 -7.99 11.90
C GLU A 222 -9.09 -7.39 10.99
N ALA A 223 -8.92 -6.12 10.59
CA ALA A 223 -9.84 -5.47 9.66
C ALA A 223 -9.84 -6.14 8.28
N LEU A 224 -8.67 -6.50 7.77
CA LEU A 224 -8.55 -7.15 6.47
C LEU A 224 -9.03 -8.62 6.52
N GLU A 225 -8.81 -9.33 7.63
CA GLU A 225 -9.26 -10.70 7.83
C GLU A 225 -10.78 -10.85 7.70
N ALA A 226 -11.53 -9.84 8.13
CA ALA A 226 -12.98 -9.81 7.96
C ALA A 226 -13.39 -9.81 6.48
N GLU A 227 -12.61 -9.18 5.61
CA GLU A 227 -12.85 -9.18 4.16
C GLU A 227 -12.31 -10.47 3.50
N ILE A 228 -11.14 -10.95 3.91
CA ILE A 228 -10.55 -12.20 3.40
C ILE A 228 -11.50 -13.38 3.59
N ARG A 229 -12.13 -13.51 4.76
CA ARG A 229 -13.06 -14.62 5.06
C ARG A 229 -14.33 -14.61 4.22
N LYS A 230 -14.70 -13.51 3.59
CA LYS A 230 -15.85 -13.44 2.68
C LYS A 230 -15.57 -14.17 1.36
N ILE A 231 -14.32 -14.17 0.90
CA ILE A 231 -13.91 -14.71 -0.40
C ILE A 231 -13.04 -15.97 -0.28
N MET A 232 -12.42 -16.18 0.87
CA MET A 232 -11.54 -17.31 1.19
C MET A 232 -11.87 -17.87 2.59
N PRO A 233 -13.06 -18.51 2.77
CA PRO A 233 -13.54 -19.01 4.06
C PRO A 233 -12.66 -20.13 4.66
#